data_d2e613350cc4551ded55c7ad93587d51
#
_entry.id   d2e613350cc4551ded55c7ad93587d51
#
_cell.length_a   1.000
_cell.length_b   1.000
_cell.length_c   1.000
_cell.angle_alpha   90.00
_cell.angle_beta   90.00
_cell.angle_gamma   90.00
#
_symmetry.space_group_name_H-M   'P 1'
#
loop_
_entity.id
_entity.type
_entity.pdbx_description
1 polymer ?
#
loop_
_entity_poly.entity_id
_entity_poly.type
_entity_poly.pdbx_seq_one_letter_code
_entity_poly.pdbx_strand_id
1 'polypeptide(L)'
;MKYYEVDFIMTPCTQDAQDILSALAGEAGFETFEETATGLKAYVQQALFDEDALHFALEGFPFENITITYSIQEAEDKDWNEQWEQEGFEPICLPLPPSKGRGNLTIHDGRHLPNEVSQLSIEIDAHLAFGTGTHETTRMICSMLLDMPLEGKRVLDCGCGTGILGICALKLGADSVVGYDIDEWSADNTRHNAVINRVDDRLTALCGDASVLSNFTTTPDDLSSGFHLVLANINRNILLNDMEKFRSVMAPKSQLILSGFYKNDCALLESKAQTLGLSLKATRTDGDWACLLFSLD
;
A
#
# COMPACT_ATOMS: atom_id res chain seq x y z
N MET A 1 -17.00 -8.91 0.77
CA MET A 1 -17.58 -8.37 2.03
C MET A 1 -18.89 -7.70 1.64
N LYS A 2 -19.99 -7.86 2.40
CA LYS A 2 -21.28 -7.28 2.02
C LYS A 2 -21.50 -5.95 2.73
N TYR A 3 -22.01 -4.96 2.01
CA TYR A 3 -22.27 -3.62 2.51
C TYR A 3 -23.75 -3.26 2.44
N TYR A 4 -24.21 -2.39 3.34
CA TYR A 4 -25.39 -1.58 3.15
C TYR A 4 -25.00 -0.23 2.56
N GLU A 5 -25.79 0.24 1.61
CA GLU A 5 -25.80 1.61 1.12
C GLU A 5 -26.94 2.34 1.81
N VAL A 6 -26.64 3.47 2.42
CA VAL A 6 -27.62 4.31 3.10
C VAL A 6 -27.64 5.68 2.44
N ASP A 7 -28.78 6.00 1.81
CA ASP A 7 -29.04 7.31 1.23
C ASP A 7 -29.67 8.23 2.28
N PHE A 8 -28.94 9.26 2.68
CA PHE A 8 -29.43 10.32 3.55
C PHE A 8 -29.91 11.49 2.71
N ILE A 9 -31.16 11.92 2.91
CA ILE A 9 -31.74 13.09 2.28
C ILE A 9 -31.91 14.18 3.33
N MET A 10 -31.36 15.36 3.07
CA MET A 10 -31.38 16.52 3.95
C MET A 10 -32.19 17.68 3.35
N THR A 11 -33.01 18.30 4.16
CA THR A 11 -33.81 19.46 3.71
C THR A 11 -33.77 20.56 4.77
N PRO A 12 -33.11 21.72 4.47
CA PRO A 12 -32.26 21.99 3.30
C PRO A 12 -30.92 21.22 3.34
N CYS A 13 -30.35 20.93 2.17
CA CYS A 13 -29.02 20.34 2.04
C CYS A 13 -27.97 21.46 1.95
N THR A 14 -26.99 21.45 2.84
CA THR A 14 -25.85 22.39 2.85
C THR A 14 -24.55 21.62 3.07
N GLN A 15 -23.41 22.18 2.63
CA GLN A 15 -22.10 21.54 2.79
C GLN A 15 -21.79 21.28 4.28
N ASP A 16 -21.99 22.28 5.15
CA ASP A 16 -21.74 22.13 6.59
C ASP A 16 -22.56 20.98 7.20
N ALA A 17 -23.80 20.79 6.71
CA ALA A 17 -24.65 19.71 7.18
C ALA A 17 -24.17 18.33 6.69
N GLN A 18 -23.68 18.23 5.44
CA GLN A 18 -23.09 17.01 4.89
C GLN A 18 -21.82 16.65 5.66
N ASP A 19 -20.94 17.60 5.94
CA ASP A 19 -19.71 17.37 6.70
C ASP A 19 -19.99 16.83 8.11
N ILE A 20 -20.96 17.44 8.81
CA ILE A 20 -21.34 16.98 10.15
C ILE A 20 -22.02 15.62 10.10
N LEU A 21 -22.90 15.39 9.13
CA LEU A 21 -23.54 14.08 8.99
C LEU A 21 -22.53 12.99 8.69
N SER A 22 -21.54 13.25 7.85
CA SER A 22 -20.43 12.32 7.57
C SER A 22 -19.66 11.95 8.83
N ALA A 23 -19.36 12.94 9.68
CA ALA A 23 -18.67 12.73 10.95
C ALA A 23 -19.50 11.85 11.91
N LEU A 24 -20.79 12.16 12.07
CA LEU A 24 -21.70 11.42 12.96
C LEU A 24 -21.94 9.99 12.46
N ALA A 25 -22.15 9.81 11.15
CA ALA A 25 -22.30 8.48 10.57
C ALA A 25 -20.99 7.67 10.67
N GLY A 26 -19.83 8.32 10.55
CA GLY A 26 -18.53 7.69 10.82
C GLY A 26 -18.40 7.13 12.23
N GLU A 27 -18.91 7.85 13.23
CA GLU A 27 -18.97 7.35 14.63
C GLU A 27 -19.92 6.14 14.77
N ALA A 28 -20.96 6.04 13.91
CA ALA A 28 -21.87 4.90 13.84
C ALA A 28 -21.34 3.74 12.96
N GLY A 29 -20.06 3.79 12.53
CA GLY A 29 -19.39 2.70 11.83
C GLY A 29 -19.42 2.76 10.30
N PHE A 30 -19.88 3.86 9.71
CA PHE A 30 -19.81 4.05 8.26
C PHE A 30 -18.39 4.39 7.81
N GLU A 31 -17.95 3.81 6.69
CA GLU A 31 -16.55 3.86 6.23
C GLU A 31 -16.34 4.75 5.01
N THR A 32 -17.36 4.88 4.15
CA THR A 32 -17.26 5.62 2.88
C THR A 32 -18.45 6.52 2.70
N PHE A 33 -18.21 7.73 2.16
CA PHE A 33 -19.21 8.77 2.00
C PHE A 33 -19.13 9.39 0.61
N GLU A 34 -20.30 9.59 -0.03
CA GLU A 34 -20.43 10.28 -1.30
C GLU A 34 -21.42 11.44 -1.14
N GLU A 35 -21.00 12.65 -1.43
CA GLU A 35 -21.89 13.81 -1.43
C GLU A 35 -22.86 13.74 -2.61
N THR A 36 -24.13 14.01 -2.35
CA THR A 36 -25.16 14.11 -3.36
C THR A 36 -25.81 15.49 -3.37
N ALA A 37 -26.50 15.85 -4.42
CA ALA A 37 -27.20 17.13 -4.51
C ALA A 37 -28.28 17.32 -3.43
N THR A 38 -28.77 16.24 -2.83
CA THR A 38 -29.86 16.22 -1.86
C THR A 38 -29.43 15.74 -0.47
N GLY A 39 -28.20 15.33 -0.30
CA GLY A 39 -27.73 14.81 0.97
C GLY A 39 -26.42 14.04 0.87
N LEU A 40 -26.37 12.85 1.47
CA LEU A 40 -25.17 12.04 1.60
C LEU A 40 -25.52 10.58 1.35
N LYS A 41 -24.71 9.89 0.58
CA LYS A 41 -24.74 8.43 0.47
C LYS A 41 -23.58 7.86 1.29
N ALA A 42 -23.84 6.87 2.13
CA ALA A 42 -22.84 6.30 3.00
C ALA A 42 -22.88 4.76 2.97
N TYR A 43 -21.74 4.13 3.22
CA TYR A 43 -21.58 2.68 3.16
C TYR A 43 -21.07 2.14 4.48
N VAL A 44 -21.67 1.01 4.91
CA VAL A 44 -21.29 0.32 6.15
C VAL A 44 -21.33 -1.20 5.93
N GLN A 45 -20.39 -1.92 6.53
CA GLN A 45 -20.39 -3.38 6.46
C GLN A 45 -21.65 -3.95 7.12
N GLN A 46 -22.35 -4.88 6.45
CA GLN A 46 -23.58 -5.49 6.97
C GLN A 46 -23.38 -6.13 8.35
N ALA A 47 -22.21 -6.72 8.59
CA ALA A 47 -21.87 -7.36 9.86
C ALA A 47 -21.63 -6.37 11.01
N LEU A 48 -21.36 -5.10 10.72
CA LEU A 48 -21.05 -4.04 11.70
C LEU A 48 -22.17 -3.01 11.79
N PHE A 49 -23.19 -3.08 10.92
CA PHE A 49 -24.28 -2.13 10.92
C PHE A 49 -25.16 -2.26 12.17
N ASP A 50 -25.29 -1.16 12.89
CA ASP A 50 -26.14 -1.00 14.07
C ASP A 50 -27.06 0.21 13.85
N GLU A 51 -28.35 -0.06 13.60
CA GLU A 51 -29.35 0.97 13.34
C GLU A 51 -29.63 1.83 14.58
N ASP A 52 -29.53 1.25 15.79
CA ASP A 52 -29.71 1.99 17.04
C ASP A 52 -28.52 2.99 17.24
N ALA A 53 -27.32 2.59 16.90
CA ALA A 53 -26.15 3.48 16.92
C ALA A 53 -26.29 4.62 15.90
N LEU A 54 -26.82 4.36 14.71
CA LEU A 54 -27.11 5.38 13.72
C LEU A 54 -28.18 6.36 14.22
N HIS A 55 -29.27 5.87 14.79
CA HIS A 55 -30.32 6.72 15.39
C HIS A 55 -29.76 7.63 16.48
N PHE A 56 -28.96 7.06 17.38
CA PHE A 56 -28.32 7.83 18.45
C PHE A 56 -27.40 8.92 17.91
N ALA A 57 -26.60 8.60 16.87
CA ALA A 57 -25.74 9.57 16.21
C ALA A 57 -26.55 10.73 15.56
N LEU A 58 -27.66 10.40 14.91
CA LEU A 58 -28.55 11.40 14.28
C LEU A 58 -29.27 12.29 15.32
N GLU A 59 -29.57 11.80 16.53
CA GLU A 59 -30.10 12.63 17.62
C GLU A 59 -29.11 13.75 18.05
N GLY A 60 -27.80 13.52 17.85
CA GLY A 60 -26.75 14.49 18.08
C GLY A 60 -26.57 15.55 17.00
N PHE A 61 -27.39 15.52 15.92
CA PHE A 61 -27.24 16.44 14.80
C PHE A 61 -27.61 17.89 15.21
N PRO A 62 -26.69 18.88 15.03
CA PRO A 62 -26.80 20.16 15.70
C PRO A 62 -27.76 21.18 15.02
N PHE A 63 -28.24 20.90 13.81
CA PHE A 63 -29.09 21.84 13.05
C PHE A 63 -30.58 21.49 13.18
N GLU A 64 -31.29 22.14 14.08
CA GLU A 64 -32.74 21.93 14.29
C GLU A 64 -33.63 22.26 13.09
N ASN A 65 -33.13 23.05 12.14
CA ASN A 65 -33.87 23.48 10.94
C ASN A 65 -33.62 22.56 9.73
N ILE A 66 -32.85 21.51 9.88
CA ILE A 66 -32.59 20.52 8.82
C ILE A 66 -33.27 19.20 9.17
N THR A 67 -34.10 18.74 8.28
CA THR A 67 -34.72 17.42 8.40
C THR A 67 -33.87 16.40 7.64
N ILE A 68 -33.50 15.31 8.33
CA ILE A 68 -32.77 14.18 7.75
C ILE A 68 -33.71 12.99 7.68
N THR A 69 -33.78 12.39 6.51
CA THR A 69 -34.42 11.07 6.29
C THR A 69 -33.43 10.17 5.62
N TYR A 70 -33.52 8.87 5.85
CA TYR A 70 -32.64 7.93 5.20
C TYR A 70 -33.38 6.68 4.73
N SER A 71 -32.79 6.00 3.77
CA SER A 71 -33.20 4.68 3.29
C SER A 71 -32.00 3.76 3.24
N ILE A 72 -32.20 2.50 3.62
CA ILE A 72 -31.16 1.48 3.66
C ILE A 72 -31.48 0.47 2.56
N GLN A 73 -30.47 0.16 1.75
CA GLN A 73 -30.54 -0.92 0.78
C GLN A 73 -29.27 -1.77 0.82
N GLU A 74 -29.35 -3.02 0.38
CA GLU A 74 -28.13 -3.76 0.13
C GLU A 74 -27.37 -3.02 -0.96
N ALA A 75 -26.09 -2.67 -0.68
CA ALA A 75 -25.25 -2.10 -1.72
C ALA A 75 -25.23 -3.08 -2.89
N GLU A 76 -25.49 -2.59 -4.10
CA GLU A 76 -25.27 -3.42 -5.29
C GLU A 76 -23.85 -3.96 -5.18
N ASP A 77 -23.73 -5.27 -5.34
CA ASP A 77 -22.43 -5.96 -5.44
C ASP A 77 -21.79 -5.56 -6.79
N LYS A 78 -21.68 -4.23 -6.98
CA LYS A 78 -20.87 -3.65 -8.03
C LYS A 78 -19.46 -3.79 -7.53
N ASP A 79 -18.77 -4.73 -8.11
CA ASP A 79 -17.33 -4.80 -8.04
C ASP A 79 -16.77 -3.53 -8.70
N TRP A 80 -16.66 -2.43 -7.88
CA TRP A 80 -16.06 -1.17 -8.33
C TRP A 80 -14.62 -1.39 -8.79
N ASN A 81 -14.00 -2.49 -8.33
CA ASN A 81 -12.69 -2.89 -8.73
C ASN A 81 -12.73 -3.60 -10.09
N GLU A 82 -13.82 -4.31 -10.44
CA GLU A 82 -13.92 -5.01 -11.72
C GLU A 82 -13.77 -4.06 -12.91
N GLN A 83 -14.39 -2.88 -12.87
CA GLN A 83 -14.25 -1.89 -13.93
C GLN A 83 -12.82 -1.35 -14.00
N TRP A 84 -12.24 -1.03 -12.85
CA TRP A 84 -10.86 -0.56 -12.76
C TRP A 84 -9.84 -1.65 -13.12
N GLU A 85 -10.09 -2.89 -12.70
CA GLU A 85 -9.30 -4.06 -13.09
C GLU A 85 -9.39 -4.34 -14.59
N GLN A 86 -10.59 -4.12 -15.20
CA GLN A 86 -10.78 -4.26 -16.65
C GLN A 86 -10.13 -3.14 -17.46
N GLU A 87 -10.11 -1.91 -16.97
CA GLU A 87 -9.45 -0.77 -17.62
C GLU A 87 -7.93 -0.93 -17.65
N GLY A 88 -7.33 -1.56 -16.62
CA GLY A 88 -5.89 -1.75 -16.51
C GLY A 88 -5.12 -0.44 -16.35
N PHE A 89 -3.84 -0.41 -16.74
CA PHE A 89 -3.01 0.79 -16.65
C PHE A 89 -2.01 0.89 -17.80
N GLU A 90 -1.67 2.13 -18.16
CA GLU A 90 -0.65 2.41 -19.17
C GLU A 90 0.75 1.94 -18.72
N PRO A 91 1.55 1.39 -19.61
CA PRO A 91 2.88 0.88 -19.28
C PRO A 91 3.81 1.95 -18.71
N ILE A 92 4.51 1.59 -17.66
CA ILE A 92 5.48 2.46 -16.99
C ILE A 92 6.88 2.03 -17.42
N CYS A 93 7.65 2.99 -17.95
CA CYS A 93 9.01 2.76 -18.39
C CYS A 93 10.00 3.52 -17.50
N LEU A 94 10.77 2.81 -16.68
CA LEU A 94 11.81 3.38 -15.84
C LEU A 94 13.18 3.16 -16.50
N PRO A 95 13.96 4.23 -16.82
CA PRO A 95 15.23 4.08 -17.49
C PRO A 95 16.24 3.33 -16.63
N LEU A 96 16.95 2.37 -17.26
CA LEU A 96 18.04 1.66 -16.60
C LEU A 96 19.23 2.57 -16.38
N PRO A 97 19.92 2.46 -15.23
CA PRO A 97 21.18 3.17 -15.03
C PRO A 97 22.26 2.62 -15.99
N PRO A 98 23.26 3.42 -16.37
CA PRO A 98 24.31 3.00 -17.29
C PRO A 98 25.04 1.72 -16.89
N SER A 99 25.11 1.43 -15.60
CA SER A 99 25.71 0.21 -15.03
C SER A 99 24.95 -1.07 -15.37
N LYS A 100 23.64 -0.97 -15.69
CA LYS A 100 22.76 -2.10 -16.03
C LYS A 100 22.46 -2.16 -17.56
N GLY A 101 23.15 -1.33 -18.36
CA GLY A 101 23.00 -1.33 -19.81
C GLY A 101 22.08 -0.23 -20.33
N ARG A 102 21.57 -0.42 -21.56
CA ARG A 102 20.61 0.50 -22.20
C ARG A 102 19.24 -0.14 -22.21
N GLY A 103 18.20 0.66 -22.01
CA GLY A 103 16.81 0.25 -22.02
C GLY A 103 16.05 0.73 -20.79
N ASN A 104 14.93 0.10 -20.52
CA ASN A 104 14.05 0.43 -19.41
C ASN A 104 13.69 -0.83 -18.63
N LEU A 105 13.33 -0.67 -17.36
CA LEU A 105 12.41 -1.58 -16.69
C LEU A 105 11.00 -1.18 -17.12
N THR A 106 10.26 -2.12 -17.71
CA THR A 106 8.86 -1.91 -18.10
C THR A 106 7.94 -2.59 -17.09
N ILE A 107 6.98 -1.85 -16.56
CA ILE A 107 5.90 -2.38 -15.71
C ILE A 107 4.61 -2.25 -16.51
N HIS A 108 3.82 -3.32 -16.64
CA HIS A 108 2.62 -3.37 -17.45
C HIS A 108 1.59 -4.35 -16.87
N ASP A 109 0.36 -4.25 -17.33
CA ASP A 109 -0.77 -5.10 -16.91
C ASP A 109 -0.98 -6.36 -17.77
N GLY A 110 -0.04 -6.66 -18.67
CA GLY A 110 -0.17 -7.75 -19.62
C GLY A 110 -1.04 -7.44 -20.86
N ARG A 111 -1.87 -6.43 -20.80
CA ARG A 111 -2.80 -5.98 -21.85
C ARG A 111 -2.30 -4.75 -22.61
N HIS A 112 -1.91 -3.74 -21.85
CA HIS A 112 -1.32 -2.51 -22.37
C HIS A 112 0.20 -2.69 -22.43
N LEU A 113 0.72 -2.93 -23.61
CA LEU A 113 2.16 -3.15 -23.82
C LEU A 113 2.75 -1.98 -24.60
N PRO A 114 3.95 -1.51 -24.25
CA PRO A 114 4.66 -0.53 -25.08
C PRO A 114 5.06 -1.18 -26.41
N ASN A 115 5.31 -0.36 -27.44
CA ASN A 115 5.73 -0.83 -28.77
C ASN A 115 6.97 -1.74 -28.72
N GLU A 116 7.86 -1.51 -27.75
CA GLU A 116 9.04 -2.34 -27.49
C GLU A 116 9.04 -2.71 -25.99
N VAL A 117 8.70 -3.97 -25.70
CA VAL A 117 8.83 -4.51 -24.33
C VAL A 117 10.32 -4.76 -24.09
N SER A 118 10.85 -4.20 -23.02
CA SER A 118 12.25 -4.41 -22.65
C SER A 118 12.49 -5.85 -22.16
N GLN A 119 13.75 -6.28 -22.17
CA GLN A 119 14.12 -7.58 -21.59
C GLN A 119 13.86 -7.65 -20.08
N LEU A 120 13.84 -6.51 -19.42
CA LEU A 120 13.49 -6.38 -18.00
C LEU A 120 12.05 -5.85 -17.90
N SER A 121 11.10 -6.74 -17.72
CA SER A 121 9.68 -6.41 -17.58
C SER A 121 9.06 -7.08 -16.36
N ILE A 122 8.07 -6.38 -15.80
CA ILE A 122 7.22 -6.84 -14.70
C ILE A 122 5.77 -6.74 -15.16
N GLU A 123 5.08 -7.85 -15.16
CA GLU A 123 3.64 -7.90 -15.39
C GLU A 123 2.91 -7.91 -14.05
N ILE A 124 1.96 -7.00 -13.87
CA ILE A 124 1.15 -6.88 -12.67
C ILE A 124 -0.32 -7.00 -13.04
N ASP A 125 -0.93 -8.08 -12.62
CA ASP A 125 -2.36 -8.30 -12.63
C ASP A 125 -2.89 -7.93 -11.24
N ALA A 126 -3.43 -6.71 -11.13
CA ALA A 126 -3.87 -6.17 -9.85
C ALA A 126 -5.31 -6.56 -9.57
N HIS A 127 -5.50 -7.49 -8.64
CA HIS A 127 -6.81 -7.89 -8.12
C HIS A 127 -6.94 -7.43 -6.67
N LEU A 128 -7.82 -6.46 -6.41
CA LEU A 128 -8.15 -5.96 -5.06
C LEU A 128 -6.92 -5.59 -4.20
N ALA A 129 -5.78 -5.30 -4.84
CA ALA A 129 -4.52 -5.04 -4.16
C ALA A 129 -3.87 -3.74 -4.66
N PHE A 130 -3.29 -2.97 -3.73
CA PHE A 130 -2.52 -1.77 -4.05
C PHE A 130 -1.18 -2.11 -4.69
N GLY A 131 -0.71 -1.27 -5.63
CA GLY A 131 0.65 -1.38 -6.17
C GLY A 131 0.71 -1.79 -7.64
N THR A 132 -0.05 -1.14 -8.53
CA THR A 132 0.10 -1.30 -9.99
C THR A 132 1.40 -0.75 -10.55
N GLY A 133 2.09 0.10 -9.78
CA GLY A 133 3.27 0.83 -10.23
C GLY A 133 2.99 2.26 -10.68
N THR A 134 1.73 2.63 -10.89
CA THR A 134 1.34 3.98 -11.35
C THR A 134 1.55 5.05 -10.29
N HIS A 135 1.53 4.68 -9.01
CA HIS A 135 1.71 5.62 -7.91
C HIS A 135 3.18 6.09 -7.79
N GLU A 136 3.39 7.35 -7.44
CA GLU A 136 4.71 7.99 -7.30
C GLU A 136 5.63 7.22 -6.36
N THR A 137 5.09 6.76 -5.22
CA THR A 137 5.85 6.04 -4.20
C THR A 137 6.42 4.73 -4.73
N THR A 138 5.64 3.97 -5.48
CA THR A 138 6.07 2.70 -6.10
C THR A 138 7.14 2.96 -7.17
N ARG A 139 6.94 3.98 -8.03
CA ARG A 139 7.94 4.37 -9.04
C ARG A 139 9.26 4.79 -8.41
N MET A 140 9.22 5.58 -7.32
CA MET A 140 10.43 6.00 -6.61
C MET A 140 11.22 4.83 -6.06
N ILE A 141 10.55 3.84 -5.43
CA ILE A 141 11.24 2.65 -4.90
C ILE A 141 11.80 1.80 -6.04
N CYS A 142 11.01 1.48 -7.07
CA CYS A 142 11.50 0.73 -8.24
C CYS A 142 12.72 1.41 -8.88
N SER A 143 12.68 2.73 -9.02
CA SER A 143 13.82 3.51 -9.52
C SER A 143 15.03 3.46 -8.58
N MET A 144 14.87 3.43 -7.25
CA MET A 144 15.97 3.20 -6.31
C MET A 144 16.57 1.80 -6.47
N LEU A 145 15.73 0.78 -6.59
CA LEU A 145 16.17 -0.60 -6.77
C LEU A 145 17.02 -0.78 -8.04
N LEU A 146 16.74 -0.01 -9.10
CA LEU A 146 17.55 -0.02 -10.33
C LEU A 146 19.01 0.40 -10.09
N ASP A 147 19.26 1.28 -9.11
CA ASP A 147 20.61 1.77 -8.80
C ASP A 147 21.36 0.87 -7.80
N MET A 148 20.72 -0.17 -7.26
CA MET A 148 21.27 -1.02 -6.20
C MET A 148 21.86 -2.33 -6.73
N PRO A 149 22.95 -2.83 -6.09
CA PRO A 149 23.45 -4.19 -6.31
C PRO A 149 22.59 -5.18 -5.50
N LEU A 150 21.75 -5.95 -6.18
CA LEU A 150 20.79 -6.84 -5.54
C LEU A 150 21.17 -8.32 -5.63
N GLU A 151 22.24 -8.70 -6.36
CA GLU A 151 22.70 -10.07 -6.48
C GLU A 151 22.98 -10.70 -5.09
N GLY A 152 22.37 -11.88 -4.86
CA GLY A 152 22.53 -12.63 -3.61
C GLY A 152 21.89 -11.98 -2.38
N LYS A 153 21.02 -10.94 -2.55
CA LYS A 153 20.34 -10.28 -1.44
C LYS A 153 19.04 -10.97 -1.08
N ARG A 154 18.82 -11.13 0.23
CA ARG A 154 17.50 -11.45 0.79
C ARG A 154 16.75 -10.17 1.05
N VAL A 155 15.53 -10.08 0.55
CA VAL A 155 14.70 -8.87 0.61
C VAL A 155 13.43 -9.14 1.42
N LEU A 156 13.03 -8.19 2.24
CA LEU A 156 11.74 -8.17 2.92
C LEU A 156 10.87 -7.07 2.28
N ASP A 157 9.62 -7.39 1.97
CA ASP A 157 8.62 -6.48 1.41
C ASP A 157 7.44 -6.34 2.38
N CYS A 158 7.36 -5.22 3.09
CA CYS A 158 6.40 -4.97 4.15
C CYS A 158 5.17 -4.24 3.60
N GLY A 159 3.98 -4.87 3.69
CA GLY A 159 2.79 -4.41 3.00
C GLY A 159 2.96 -4.63 1.50
N CYS A 160 3.10 -5.89 1.09
CA CYS A 160 3.54 -6.24 -0.26
C CYS A 160 2.51 -5.96 -1.35
N GLY A 161 1.20 -5.86 -1.03
CA GLY A 161 0.14 -5.56 -1.99
C GLY A 161 0.15 -6.50 -3.19
N THR A 162 0.36 -5.96 -4.39
CA THR A 162 0.52 -6.75 -5.62
C THR A 162 1.84 -7.52 -5.70
N GLY A 163 2.79 -7.29 -4.80
CA GLY A 163 4.14 -7.87 -4.82
C GLY A 163 5.13 -7.16 -5.75
N ILE A 164 4.75 -6.05 -6.36
CA ILE A 164 5.56 -5.36 -7.38
C ILE A 164 6.99 -5.05 -6.93
N LEU A 165 7.19 -4.61 -5.68
CA LEU A 165 8.51 -4.24 -5.16
C LEU A 165 9.40 -5.45 -4.97
N GLY A 166 8.87 -6.51 -4.36
CA GLY A 166 9.56 -7.80 -4.21
C GLY A 166 9.89 -8.43 -5.56
N ILE A 167 8.93 -8.45 -6.49
CA ILE A 167 9.14 -8.96 -7.86
C ILE A 167 10.21 -8.12 -8.58
N CYS A 168 10.18 -6.80 -8.45
CA CYS A 168 11.21 -5.92 -9.00
C CYS A 168 12.61 -6.28 -8.46
N ALA A 169 12.73 -6.47 -7.15
CA ALA A 169 14.00 -6.88 -6.55
C ALA A 169 14.51 -8.23 -7.10
N LEU A 170 13.63 -9.22 -7.26
CA LEU A 170 13.98 -10.54 -7.84
C LEU A 170 14.42 -10.45 -9.31
N LYS A 171 13.70 -9.66 -10.12
CA LYS A 171 14.07 -9.40 -11.51
C LYS A 171 15.42 -8.68 -11.64
N LEU A 172 15.81 -7.93 -10.63
CA LEU A 172 17.09 -7.22 -10.54
C LEU A 172 18.22 -8.05 -9.92
N GLY A 173 17.97 -9.34 -9.59
CA GLY A 173 18.99 -10.29 -9.15
C GLY A 173 18.96 -10.61 -7.66
N ALA A 174 17.97 -10.18 -6.89
CA ALA A 174 17.82 -10.63 -5.52
C ALA A 174 17.68 -12.15 -5.46
N ASP A 175 18.20 -12.75 -4.40
CA ASP A 175 18.19 -14.20 -4.20
C ASP A 175 16.80 -14.68 -3.79
N SER A 176 16.22 -14.02 -2.80
CA SER A 176 14.90 -14.37 -2.30
C SER A 176 14.16 -13.15 -1.72
N VAL A 177 12.83 -13.25 -1.73
CA VAL A 177 11.93 -12.24 -1.13
C VAL A 177 10.97 -12.93 -0.17
N VAL A 178 10.79 -12.31 0.99
CA VAL A 178 9.65 -12.56 1.85
C VAL A 178 8.79 -11.30 1.83
N GLY A 179 7.53 -11.42 1.41
CA GLY A 179 6.54 -10.36 1.50
C GLY A 179 5.52 -10.68 2.57
N TYR A 180 4.93 -9.67 3.19
CA TYR A 180 3.73 -9.86 4.01
C TYR A 180 2.75 -8.70 3.82
N ASP A 181 1.47 -9.02 3.95
CA ASP A 181 0.40 -8.03 3.97
C ASP A 181 -0.67 -8.44 4.99
N ILE A 182 -1.32 -7.45 5.60
CA ILE A 182 -2.39 -7.70 6.56
C ILE A 182 -3.64 -8.26 5.87
N ASP A 183 -3.80 -7.93 4.59
CA ASP A 183 -4.90 -8.36 3.76
C ASP A 183 -4.56 -9.66 3.02
N GLU A 184 -5.42 -10.67 3.17
CA GLU A 184 -5.23 -11.98 2.53
C GLU A 184 -5.28 -11.87 1.00
N TRP A 185 -6.15 -11.00 0.45
CA TRP A 185 -6.24 -10.78 -0.99
C TRP A 185 -4.93 -10.21 -1.56
N SER A 186 -4.30 -9.30 -0.85
CA SER A 186 -2.99 -8.74 -1.19
C SER A 186 -1.90 -9.82 -1.18
N ALA A 187 -1.88 -10.68 -0.15
CA ALA A 187 -0.93 -11.77 -0.09
C ALA A 187 -1.13 -12.79 -1.22
N ASP A 188 -2.39 -13.11 -1.57
CA ASP A 188 -2.72 -13.99 -2.68
C ASP A 188 -2.38 -13.35 -4.04
N ASN A 189 -2.66 -12.06 -4.20
CA ASN A 189 -2.29 -11.34 -5.42
C ASN A 189 -0.76 -11.28 -5.61
N THR A 190 0.00 -11.10 -4.53
CA THR A 190 1.47 -11.21 -4.57
C THR A 190 1.92 -12.57 -5.08
N ARG A 191 1.32 -13.69 -4.60
CA ARG A 191 1.63 -15.05 -5.07
C ARG A 191 1.30 -15.24 -6.55
N HIS A 192 0.11 -14.76 -6.98
CA HIS A 192 -0.34 -14.78 -8.36
C HIS A 192 0.64 -14.04 -9.28
N ASN A 193 1.00 -12.81 -8.92
CA ASN A 193 1.95 -12.01 -9.70
C ASN A 193 3.37 -12.60 -9.72
N ALA A 194 3.79 -13.27 -8.65
CA ALA A 194 5.06 -13.97 -8.65
C ALA A 194 5.09 -15.10 -9.70
N VAL A 195 3.99 -15.86 -9.84
CA VAL A 195 3.85 -16.92 -10.88
C VAL A 195 3.90 -16.30 -12.28
N ILE A 196 3.12 -15.24 -12.56
CA ILE A 196 3.13 -14.55 -13.85
C ILE A 196 4.55 -14.12 -14.23
N ASN A 197 5.30 -13.60 -13.25
CA ASN A 197 6.66 -13.13 -13.45
C ASN A 197 7.73 -14.24 -13.40
N ARG A 198 7.36 -15.49 -13.12
CA ARG A 198 8.26 -16.65 -13.01
C ARG A 198 9.33 -16.47 -11.95
N VAL A 199 8.91 -16.00 -10.77
CA VAL A 199 9.76 -15.80 -9.59
C VAL A 199 9.16 -16.40 -8.32
N ASP A 200 8.11 -17.20 -8.45
CA ASP A 200 7.36 -17.85 -7.39
C ASP A 200 8.20 -18.83 -6.56
N ASP A 201 9.24 -19.40 -7.15
CA ASP A 201 10.22 -20.26 -6.46
C ASP A 201 11.11 -19.51 -5.46
N ARG A 202 11.17 -18.16 -5.57
CA ARG A 202 12.02 -17.27 -4.75
C ARG A 202 11.24 -16.22 -3.96
N LEU A 203 9.91 -16.20 -4.07
CA LEU A 203 9.05 -15.28 -3.36
C LEU A 203 8.09 -16.03 -2.44
N THR A 204 8.11 -15.68 -1.16
CA THR A 204 7.13 -16.17 -0.17
C THR A 204 6.27 -15.00 0.29
N ALA A 205 4.95 -15.09 0.12
CA ALA A 205 3.99 -14.11 0.61
C ALA A 205 3.21 -14.68 1.81
N LEU A 206 3.18 -13.90 2.90
CA LEU A 206 2.53 -14.23 4.17
C LEU A 206 1.34 -13.29 4.39
N CYS A 207 0.23 -13.81 4.92
CA CYS A 207 -0.85 -12.97 5.43
C CYS A 207 -0.60 -12.69 6.92
N GLY A 208 -0.64 -11.42 7.32
CA GLY A 208 -0.47 -10.97 8.70
C GLY A 208 0.19 -9.60 8.79
N ASP A 209 0.25 -9.07 10.01
CA ASP A 209 0.95 -7.83 10.33
C ASP A 209 2.45 -8.06 10.60
N ALA A 210 3.17 -7.03 11.03
CA ALA A 210 4.59 -7.13 11.33
C ALA A 210 4.96 -8.13 12.45
N SER A 211 4.00 -8.78 13.12
CA SER A 211 4.28 -9.85 14.09
C SER A 211 4.83 -11.11 13.42
N VAL A 212 4.53 -11.32 12.13
CA VAL A 212 5.09 -12.44 11.34
C VAL A 212 6.63 -12.41 11.31
N LEU A 213 7.22 -11.22 11.50
CA LEU A 213 8.67 -11.03 11.53
C LEU A 213 9.36 -11.73 12.71
N SER A 214 8.61 -12.09 13.76
CA SER A 214 9.14 -12.88 14.87
C SER A 214 9.74 -14.22 14.43
N ASN A 215 9.29 -14.75 13.29
CA ASN A 215 9.80 -15.98 12.68
C ASN A 215 11.16 -15.83 11.98
N PHE A 216 11.60 -14.57 11.79
CA PHE A 216 12.82 -14.21 11.03
C PHE A 216 13.84 -13.43 11.87
N THR A 217 13.64 -13.34 13.20
CA THR A 217 14.55 -12.60 14.06
C THR A 217 15.95 -13.16 13.99
N THR A 218 16.93 -12.28 13.78
CA THR A 218 18.34 -12.64 13.80
C THR A 218 18.81 -12.85 15.24
N THR A 219 19.56 -13.92 15.46
CA THR A 219 20.25 -14.10 16.75
C THR A 219 21.67 -13.51 16.67
N PRO A 220 22.31 -13.16 17.80
CA PRO A 220 23.70 -12.68 17.80
C PRO A 220 24.68 -13.64 17.14
N ASP A 221 24.34 -14.95 17.13
CA ASP A 221 25.19 -16.01 16.56
C ASP A 221 24.90 -16.28 15.08
N ASP A 222 23.75 -15.78 14.54
CA ASP A 222 23.37 -15.92 13.13
C ASP A 222 22.80 -14.61 12.55
N LEU A 223 23.63 -13.61 12.51
CA LEU A 223 23.30 -12.33 11.87
C LEU A 223 23.27 -12.43 10.34
N SER A 224 23.81 -13.50 9.76
CA SER A 224 23.83 -13.70 8.31
C SER A 224 22.47 -14.09 7.75
N SER A 225 21.56 -14.60 8.59
CA SER A 225 20.18 -15.00 8.19
C SER A 225 19.23 -13.81 8.01
N GLY A 226 19.62 -12.59 8.38
CA GLY A 226 18.80 -11.39 8.27
C GLY A 226 18.57 -10.91 6.83
N PHE A 227 17.66 -9.96 6.68
CA PHE A 227 17.38 -9.33 5.40
C PHE A 227 18.41 -8.25 5.07
N HIS A 228 18.93 -8.28 3.86
CA HIS A 228 19.90 -7.31 3.35
C HIS A 228 19.24 -6.03 2.86
N LEU A 229 17.96 -6.11 2.51
CA LEU A 229 17.13 -4.97 2.12
C LEU A 229 15.73 -5.16 2.68
N VAL A 230 15.20 -4.12 3.30
CA VAL A 230 13.81 -4.03 3.74
C VAL A 230 13.13 -2.93 2.95
N LEU A 231 11.99 -3.24 2.35
CA LEU A 231 11.13 -2.33 1.61
C LEU A 231 9.83 -2.14 2.40
N ALA A 232 9.37 -0.91 2.54
CA ALA A 232 8.08 -0.62 3.15
C ALA A 232 7.45 0.61 2.46
N ASN A 233 6.39 0.34 1.68
CA ASN A 233 5.58 1.36 1.01
C ASN A 233 4.20 1.42 1.66
N ILE A 234 4.15 1.87 2.90
CA ILE A 234 2.96 1.88 3.76
C ILE A 234 2.83 3.21 4.48
N ASN A 235 1.69 3.48 5.11
CA ASN A 235 1.46 4.77 5.72
C ASN A 235 2.43 5.10 6.88
N ARG A 236 2.68 6.40 7.09
CA ARG A 236 3.60 6.93 8.09
C ARG A 236 3.42 6.35 9.50
N ASN A 237 2.19 6.19 9.96
CA ASN A 237 1.93 5.78 11.34
C ASN A 237 2.36 4.32 11.57
N ILE A 238 2.10 3.46 10.58
CA ILE A 238 2.56 2.06 10.61
C ILE A 238 4.08 2.00 10.53
N LEU A 239 4.71 2.81 9.64
CA LEU A 239 6.17 2.89 9.56
C LEU A 239 6.82 3.24 10.90
N LEU A 240 6.30 4.25 11.59
CA LEU A 240 6.80 4.67 12.91
C LEU A 240 6.64 3.58 13.98
N ASN A 241 5.53 2.85 13.93
CA ASN A 241 5.22 1.78 14.88
C ASN A 241 6.08 0.53 14.64
N ASP A 242 6.29 0.14 13.38
CA ASP A 242 6.89 -1.16 13.04
C ASP A 242 8.39 -1.08 12.70
N MET A 243 8.98 0.12 12.62
CA MET A 243 10.39 0.30 12.26
C MET A 243 11.37 -0.46 13.18
N GLU A 244 11.02 -0.62 14.46
CA GLU A 244 11.81 -1.44 15.40
C GLU A 244 11.81 -2.93 15.02
N LYS A 245 10.65 -3.44 14.59
CA LYS A 245 10.51 -4.81 14.10
C LYS A 245 11.29 -4.99 12.81
N PHE A 246 11.21 -4.02 11.87
CA PHE A 246 12.03 -4.05 10.65
C PHE A 246 13.52 -4.12 10.99
N ARG A 247 13.96 -3.26 11.92
CA ARG A 247 15.35 -3.22 12.37
C ARG A 247 15.81 -4.55 12.98
N SER A 248 14.94 -5.26 13.69
CA SER A 248 15.27 -6.52 14.39
C SER A 248 15.58 -7.69 13.44
N VAL A 249 15.12 -7.62 12.19
CA VAL A 249 15.32 -8.66 11.16
C VAL A 249 16.34 -8.27 10.09
N MET A 250 16.97 -7.09 10.23
CA MET A 250 17.96 -6.60 9.29
C MET A 250 19.34 -7.21 9.56
N ALA A 251 20.00 -7.65 8.50
CA ALA A 251 21.40 -8.08 8.52
C ALA A 251 22.36 -6.88 8.74
N PRO A 252 23.60 -7.10 9.21
CA PRO A 252 24.62 -6.07 9.22
C PRO A 252 24.85 -5.47 7.82
N LYS A 253 25.07 -4.18 7.73
CA LYS A 253 25.27 -3.43 6.46
C LYS A 253 24.09 -3.53 5.49
N SER A 254 22.91 -3.77 6.01
CA SER A 254 21.68 -3.82 5.24
C SER A 254 21.09 -2.41 5.02
N GLN A 255 20.06 -2.35 4.20
CA GLN A 255 19.40 -1.11 3.82
C GLN A 255 17.88 -1.20 4.09
N LEU A 256 17.27 -0.05 4.35
CA LEU A 256 15.84 0.11 4.55
C LEU A 256 15.34 1.23 3.62
N ILE A 257 14.35 0.93 2.80
CA ILE A 257 13.66 1.91 1.96
C ILE A 257 12.25 2.10 2.51
N LEU A 258 11.90 3.34 2.81
CA LEU A 258 10.58 3.74 3.28
C LEU A 258 9.93 4.69 2.28
N SER A 259 8.64 4.47 2.00
CA SER A 259 7.77 5.37 1.24
C SER A 259 6.31 5.19 1.67
N GLY A 260 5.36 5.87 1.01
CA GLY A 260 3.94 5.87 1.42
C GLY A 260 3.61 7.00 2.40
N PHE A 261 4.40 8.08 2.38
CA PHE A 261 4.23 9.26 3.23
C PHE A 261 4.61 10.54 2.48
N TYR A 262 4.17 11.67 3.04
CA TYR A 262 4.42 12.98 2.45
C TYR A 262 5.78 13.56 2.85
N LYS A 263 6.32 14.48 2.05
CA LYS A 263 7.59 15.19 2.30
C LYS A 263 7.70 15.77 3.71
N ASN A 264 6.58 16.27 4.25
CA ASN A 264 6.53 16.86 5.58
C ASN A 264 6.81 15.85 6.71
N ASP A 265 6.67 14.57 6.43
CA ASP A 265 6.87 13.49 7.40
C ASP A 265 8.33 13.00 7.45
N CYS A 266 9.17 13.41 6.48
CA CYS A 266 10.55 12.92 6.37
C CYS A 266 11.35 13.11 7.65
N ALA A 267 11.31 14.30 8.26
CA ALA A 267 12.08 14.61 9.47
C ALA A 267 11.69 13.72 10.67
N LEU A 268 10.40 13.38 10.78
CA LEU A 268 9.89 12.51 11.83
C LEU A 268 10.39 11.07 11.66
N LEU A 269 10.30 10.53 10.44
CA LEU A 269 10.78 9.18 10.12
C LEU A 269 12.32 9.07 10.24
N GLU A 270 13.05 10.10 9.79
CA GLU A 270 14.50 10.16 9.94
C GLU A 270 14.92 10.17 11.43
N SER A 271 14.25 10.97 12.25
CA SER A 271 14.50 11.00 13.69
C SER A 271 14.27 9.62 14.34
N LYS A 272 13.18 8.92 13.99
CA LYS A 272 12.92 7.57 14.48
C LYS A 272 14.00 6.59 14.00
N ALA A 273 14.38 6.62 12.73
CA ALA A 273 15.40 5.76 12.15
C ALA A 273 16.77 5.93 12.84
N GLN A 274 17.17 7.17 13.14
CA GLN A 274 18.40 7.48 13.85
C GLN A 274 18.45 6.86 15.25
N THR A 275 17.31 6.83 15.98
CA THR A 275 17.26 6.17 17.30
C THR A 275 17.50 4.66 17.23
N LEU A 276 17.32 4.06 16.04
CA LEU A 276 17.51 2.63 15.77
C LEU A 276 18.89 2.32 15.14
N GLY A 277 19.76 3.32 15.04
CA GLY A 277 21.08 3.16 14.44
C GLY A 277 21.08 3.13 12.91
N LEU A 278 20.03 3.66 12.29
CA LEU A 278 19.90 3.76 10.83
C LEU A 278 20.33 5.15 10.37
N SER A 279 21.19 5.22 9.35
CA SER A 279 21.73 6.46 8.78
C SER A 279 21.06 6.74 7.43
N LEU A 280 20.50 7.94 7.26
CA LEU A 280 19.93 8.38 5.96
C LEU A 280 21.02 8.48 4.89
N LYS A 281 20.80 7.86 3.74
CA LYS A 281 21.74 7.84 2.60
C LYS A 281 21.21 8.60 1.39
N ALA A 282 19.89 8.54 1.15
CA ALA A 282 19.28 9.24 0.03
C ALA A 282 17.79 9.58 0.33
N THR A 283 17.34 10.64 -0.30
CA THR A 283 15.94 11.06 -0.32
C THR A 283 15.52 11.26 -1.78
N ARG A 284 14.36 10.74 -2.15
CA ARG A 284 13.69 11.05 -3.43
C ARG A 284 12.32 11.64 -3.15
N THR A 285 11.86 12.49 -4.05
CA THR A 285 10.51 13.08 -3.98
C THR A 285 9.88 13.12 -5.37
N ASP A 286 8.58 12.86 -5.42
CA ASP A 286 7.76 12.99 -6.62
C ASP A 286 6.40 13.56 -6.19
N GLY A 287 5.97 14.70 -6.77
CA GLY A 287 4.83 15.45 -6.27
C GLY A 287 4.99 15.79 -4.78
N ASP A 288 4.04 15.43 -3.95
CA ASP A 288 4.07 15.62 -2.49
C ASP A 288 4.63 14.42 -1.71
N TRP A 289 4.92 13.33 -2.41
CA TRP A 289 5.40 12.08 -1.84
C TRP A 289 6.92 12.05 -1.67
N ALA A 290 7.37 11.24 -0.72
CA ALA A 290 8.79 11.04 -0.45
C ALA A 290 9.16 9.57 -0.30
N CYS A 291 10.43 9.29 -0.57
CA CYS A 291 11.06 8.00 -0.39
C CYS A 291 12.42 8.19 0.27
N LEU A 292 12.69 7.48 1.35
CA LEU A 292 13.91 7.57 2.14
C LEU A 292 14.68 6.25 2.08
N LEU A 293 15.98 6.31 1.82
CA LEU A 293 16.91 5.19 1.90
C LEU A 293 17.80 5.35 3.13
N PHE A 294 17.77 4.38 4.00
CA PHE A 294 18.64 4.28 5.16
C PHE A 294 19.62 3.11 5.03
N SER A 295 20.75 3.18 5.72
CA SER A 295 21.62 2.04 5.93
C SER A 295 21.81 1.77 7.42
N LEU A 296 21.95 0.50 7.74
CA LEU A 296 22.46 0.00 9.00
C LEU A 296 23.99 -0.17 8.84
N ASP A 297 24.75 0.59 9.61
CA ASP A 297 26.23 0.57 9.59
C ASP A 297 26.79 -0.63 10.36
#